data_ddc56f27045648c487fd9a3431008085
#
_entry.id   ddc56f27045648c487fd9a3431008085
#
_cell.length_a   1.000
_cell.length_b   1.000
_cell.length_c   1.000
_cell.angle_alpha   90.00
_cell.angle_beta   90.00
_cell.angle_gamma   90.00
#
_symmetry.space_group_name_H-M   'P 1'
#
loop_
_entity.id
_entity.type
_entity.pdbx_description
1 polymer ?
#
loop_
_entity_poly.entity_id
_entity_poly.type
_entity_poly.pdbx_seq_one_letter_code
_entity_poly.pdbx_strand_id
1 'polypeptide(L)'
;EIRFCDWSSDVCSSDLSPRTDWLTDPAEASGYIVLGMGKYGARELNYSSDIDLIVFFDPEKARPTGGLDPSTFFVRITRDLVKLMTERTPEGYVFRTDLRLRPDPGATQIALSVDAALQYYETVGQNWERAAYIKARAVAGDIAAGEAFLRELSPYIWRKYLDYAAIADIHAMKRQIHAHKGHARIAIEGHNLKLGRGGIREIEFFVQTQQLIAGGRQSDLRVPETLTALDRLEARGWISPPTAAEMAEAYPFLRSIEHRLQMLDDEQTHSLPSRPEKFEQIARFSGYENGAALAKAVRQRLETVQTHYAALFEDVPALSRSAAPGSLVFTGDSDDPETVKTLAEMGFSSPSSVIGKIGRAHV
;
A
#
# COMPACT_ATOMS: atom_id res chain seq x y z
N GLU A 1 17.66 5.73 23.93
CA GLU A 1 17.13 4.41 24.39
C GLU A 1 15.80 4.67 25.10
N ILE A 2 14.68 4.46 24.39
CA ILE A 2 13.36 4.51 25.01
C ILE A 2 13.17 3.13 25.66
N ARG A 3 13.31 3.04 26.95
CA ARG A 3 12.94 1.84 27.70
C ARG A 3 11.43 1.70 27.64
N PHE A 4 10.95 0.59 27.09
CA PHE A 4 9.52 0.25 26.99
C PHE A 4 8.76 0.31 28.34
N CYS A 5 9.48 0.34 29.47
CA CYS A 5 8.93 0.30 30.83
C CYS A 5 8.48 1.66 31.39
N ASP A 6 8.84 2.81 30.78
CA ASP A 6 8.61 4.12 31.42
C ASP A 6 7.28 4.78 31.01
N TRP A 7 6.48 4.18 30.11
CA TRP A 7 5.40 4.89 29.43
C TRP A 7 3.99 4.30 29.56
N SER A 8 3.81 3.09 30.06
CA SER A 8 2.46 2.58 30.29
C SER A 8 2.30 2.15 31.74
N SER A 9 1.35 2.73 32.42
CA SER A 9 1.00 2.38 33.80
C SER A 9 0.49 0.95 33.96
N ASP A 10 0.17 0.25 32.84
CA ASP A 10 -0.61 -0.98 32.89
C ASP A 10 -0.06 -2.17 32.11
N VAL A 11 0.96 -1.98 31.24
CA VAL A 11 1.58 -3.08 30.47
C VAL A 11 3.09 -2.85 30.39
N CYS A 12 3.84 -3.61 31.14
CA CYS A 12 5.28 -3.51 31.23
C CYS A 12 5.90 -4.85 30.78
N SER A 13 7.19 -4.88 30.46
CA SER A 13 7.90 -6.11 30.11
C SER A 13 7.82 -7.18 31.21
N SER A 14 7.52 -6.80 32.46
CA SER A 14 7.24 -7.72 33.57
C SER A 14 5.92 -8.50 33.41
N ASP A 15 5.01 -8.03 32.54
CA ASP A 15 3.75 -8.72 32.25
C ASP A 15 3.89 -9.81 31.19
N LEU A 16 5.07 -9.91 30.58
CA LEU A 16 5.44 -11.00 29.71
C LEU A 16 5.96 -12.20 30.52
N SER A 17 5.83 -13.40 29.97
CA SER A 17 6.28 -14.61 30.64
C SER A 17 7.79 -14.54 31.00
N PRO A 18 8.27 -15.30 32.01
CA PRO A 18 9.65 -15.29 32.47
C PRO A 18 10.73 -15.53 31.41
N ARG A 19 10.35 -15.95 30.21
CA ARG A 19 11.26 -16.10 29.07
C ARG A 19 11.86 -14.80 28.57
N THR A 20 11.27 -13.65 28.92
CA THR A 20 11.75 -12.32 28.50
C THR A 20 12.68 -11.66 29.50
N ASP A 21 12.78 -12.16 30.74
CA ASP A 21 13.53 -11.53 31.83
C ASP A 21 15.05 -11.45 31.58
N TRP A 22 15.57 -12.23 30.65
CA TRP A 22 17.01 -12.23 30.29
C TRP A 22 17.29 -11.65 28.89
N LEU A 23 16.27 -11.16 28.17
CA LEU A 23 16.49 -10.54 26.86
C LEU A 23 17.15 -9.17 27.04
N THR A 24 18.22 -8.94 26.31
CA THR A 24 18.87 -7.62 26.22
C THR A 24 18.00 -6.61 25.51
N ASP A 25 17.12 -7.08 24.63
CA ASP A 25 16.09 -6.32 23.93
C ASP A 25 14.72 -6.99 24.19
N PRO A 26 13.79 -6.34 24.88
CA PRO A 26 12.46 -6.91 25.15
C PRO A 26 11.62 -7.15 23.90
N ALA A 27 11.99 -6.60 22.75
CA ALA A 27 11.35 -6.89 21.48
C ALA A 27 11.81 -8.22 20.87
N GLU A 28 13.05 -8.66 21.18
CA GLU A 28 13.62 -9.89 20.67
C GLU A 28 12.87 -11.11 21.24
N ALA A 29 12.51 -12.05 20.36
CA ALA A 29 11.74 -13.24 20.71
C ALA A 29 10.41 -12.99 21.44
N SER A 30 9.92 -11.76 21.43
CA SER A 30 8.63 -11.39 22.05
C SER A 30 7.43 -11.96 21.32
N GLY A 31 7.58 -12.36 20.08
CA GLY A 31 6.48 -12.73 19.19
C GLY A 31 5.62 -11.56 18.72
N TYR A 32 5.91 -10.32 19.14
CA TYR A 32 5.22 -9.13 18.66
C TYR A 32 5.84 -8.65 17.35
N ILE A 33 5.08 -8.62 16.28
CA ILE A 33 5.57 -8.36 14.92
C ILE A 33 4.91 -7.09 14.40
N VAL A 34 5.72 -6.11 14.00
CA VAL A 34 5.26 -4.92 13.30
C VAL A 34 5.83 -4.92 11.90
N LEU A 35 4.95 -5.01 10.90
CA LEU A 35 5.32 -4.88 9.50
C LEU A 35 5.06 -3.45 9.02
N GLY A 36 6.07 -2.82 8.44
CA GLY A 36 5.94 -1.59 7.67
C GLY A 36 5.52 -1.93 6.25
N MET A 37 4.46 -1.27 5.79
CA MET A 37 3.86 -1.45 4.47
C MET A 37 4.11 -0.24 3.58
N GLY A 38 3.70 -0.35 2.33
CA GLY A 38 3.72 0.75 1.39
C GLY A 38 5.08 1.45 1.29
N LYS A 39 5.08 2.78 1.27
CA LYS A 39 6.32 3.58 1.16
C LYS A 39 7.26 3.40 2.37
N TYR A 40 6.71 3.17 3.56
CA TYR A 40 7.50 2.92 4.76
C TYR A 40 8.24 1.59 4.69
N GLY A 41 7.56 0.54 4.28
CA GLY A 41 8.17 -0.78 4.07
C GLY A 41 9.28 -0.75 3.00
N ALA A 42 9.06 -0.02 1.91
CA ALA A 42 10.02 0.16 0.81
C ALA A 42 11.14 1.16 1.10
N ARG A 43 11.19 1.79 2.28
CA ARG A 43 12.14 2.88 2.60
C ARG A 43 12.03 4.10 1.67
N GLU A 44 10.82 4.34 1.16
CA GLU A 44 10.48 5.43 0.26
C GLU A 44 9.52 6.44 0.92
N LEU A 45 9.49 6.55 2.27
CA LEU A 45 8.54 7.39 2.99
C LEU A 45 8.71 8.87 2.66
N ASN A 46 7.60 9.59 2.58
CA ASN A 46 7.59 11.04 2.42
C ASN A 46 7.86 11.74 3.77
N TYR A 47 8.26 13.02 3.73
CA TYR A 47 8.49 13.85 4.92
C TYR A 47 7.22 14.05 5.75
N SER A 48 6.06 14.20 5.11
CA SER A 48 4.76 14.25 5.78
C SER A 48 3.85 13.18 5.19
N SER A 49 3.84 12.01 5.82
CA SER A 49 3.05 10.84 5.41
C SER A 49 2.60 10.07 6.63
N ASP A 50 1.53 9.29 6.46
CA ASP A 50 1.21 8.23 7.39
C ASP A 50 2.24 7.10 7.22
N ILE A 51 2.48 6.36 8.28
CA ILE A 51 3.13 5.05 8.21
C ILE A 51 2.04 3.99 8.17
N ASP A 52 2.04 3.20 7.11
CA ASP A 52 1.16 2.05 6.98
C ASP A 52 1.77 0.87 7.75
N LEU A 53 1.05 0.33 8.73
CA LEU A 53 1.50 -0.77 9.57
C LEU A 53 0.51 -1.93 9.56
N ILE A 54 1.05 -3.15 9.65
CA ILE A 54 0.28 -4.34 10.02
C ILE A 54 0.94 -4.94 11.25
N VAL A 55 0.13 -5.31 12.24
CA VAL A 55 0.63 -5.89 13.49
C VAL A 55 0.13 -7.32 13.63
N PHE A 56 1.08 -8.22 13.85
CA PHE A 56 0.85 -9.62 14.16
C PHE A 56 1.48 -10.01 15.49
N PHE A 57 1.07 -11.15 16.03
CA PHE A 57 1.71 -11.74 17.19
C PHE A 57 1.75 -13.27 17.09
N ASP A 58 2.80 -13.85 17.67
CA ASP A 58 2.96 -15.29 17.82
C ASP A 58 2.65 -15.68 19.27
N PRO A 59 1.49 -16.31 19.53
CA PRO A 59 1.06 -16.63 20.89
C PRO A 59 1.93 -17.71 21.56
N GLU A 60 2.75 -18.45 20.80
CA GLU A 60 3.63 -19.48 21.35
C GLU A 60 4.94 -18.90 21.88
N LYS A 61 5.40 -17.77 21.31
CA LYS A 61 6.65 -17.12 21.70
C LYS A 61 6.53 -16.27 22.95
N ALA A 62 5.46 -15.50 23.06
CA ALA A 62 5.22 -14.67 24.23
C ALA A 62 3.85 -14.92 24.84
N ARG A 63 3.82 -15.28 26.11
CA ARG A 63 2.60 -15.51 26.87
C ARG A 63 2.48 -14.44 27.95
N PRO A 64 1.40 -13.66 27.96
CA PRO A 64 1.16 -12.70 29.02
C PRO A 64 1.12 -13.38 30.39
N THR A 65 1.70 -12.76 31.41
CA THR A 65 1.56 -13.19 32.80
C THR A 65 0.15 -12.88 33.32
N GLY A 66 -0.28 -13.54 34.39
CA GLY A 66 -1.58 -13.27 35.00
C GLY A 66 -2.80 -13.81 34.28
N GLY A 67 -2.62 -14.68 33.26
CA GLY A 67 -3.74 -15.35 32.58
C GLY A 67 -4.50 -14.47 31.58
N LEU A 68 -3.92 -13.36 31.15
CA LEU A 68 -4.48 -12.53 30.09
C LEU A 68 -4.48 -13.33 28.75
N ASP A 69 -5.57 -13.17 28.00
CA ASP A 69 -5.64 -13.68 26.64
C ASP A 69 -4.61 -12.96 25.73
N PRO A 70 -3.77 -13.68 24.95
CA PRO A 70 -2.74 -13.08 24.11
C PRO A 70 -3.29 -12.04 23.12
N SER A 71 -4.46 -12.27 22.55
CA SER A 71 -5.08 -11.33 21.61
C SER A 71 -5.42 -10.01 22.29
N THR A 72 -6.05 -10.08 23.46
CA THR A 72 -6.38 -8.90 24.29
C THR A 72 -5.12 -8.11 24.66
N PHE A 73 -4.07 -8.82 25.07
CA PHE A 73 -2.79 -8.23 25.46
C PHE A 73 -2.14 -7.49 24.28
N PHE A 74 -1.96 -8.14 23.14
CA PHE A 74 -1.28 -7.53 22.00
C PHE A 74 -2.11 -6.43 21.32
N VAL A 75 -3.43 -6.52 21.35
CA VAL A 75 -4.31 -5.42 20.91
C VAL A 75 -4.12 -4.18 21.79
N ARG A 76 -3.96 -4.36 23.11
CA ARG A 76 -3.71 -3.25 24.03
C ARG A 76 -2.34 -2.60 23.75
N ILE A 77 -1.28 -3.39 23.64
CA ILE A 77 0.06 -2.88 23.26
C ILE A 77 0.00 -2.09 21.95
N THR A 78 -0.66 -2.65 20.95
CA THR A 78 -0.78 -1.99 19.63
C THR A 78 -1.53 -0.67 19.72
N ARG A 79 -2.59 -0.61 20.54
CA ARG A 79 -3.33 0.64 20.79
C ARG A 79 -2.46 1.70 21.46
N ASP A 80 -1.67 1.30 22.44
CA ASP A 80 -0.76 2.20 23.15
C ASP A 80 0.37 2.66 22.23
N LEU A 81 0.93 1.77 21.40
CA LEU A 81 1.90 2.14 20.37
C LEU A 81 1.33 3.21 19.42
N VAL A 82 0.13 2.97 18.86
CA VAL A 82 -0.53 3.93 17.96
C VAL A 82 -0.75 5.27 18.67
N LYS A 83 -1.20 5.25 19.93
CA LYS A 83 -1.37 6.46 20.72
C LYS A 83 -0.05 7.23 20.87
N LEU A 84 1.04 6.56 21.27
CA LEU A 84 2.36 7.18 21.40
C LEU A 84 2.87 7.80 20.10
N MET A 85 2.59 7.15 18.96
CA MET A 85 3.01 7.65 17.65
C MET A 85 2.19 8.86 17.19
N THR A 86 0.88 8.91 17.47
CA THR A 86 -0.05 9.87 16.89
C THR A 86 -0.42 11.03 17.82
N GLU A 87 -0.20 10.89 19.14
CA GLU A 87 -0.57 11.90 20.13
C GLU A 87 0.20 13.20 19.87
N ARG A 88 -0.54 14.31 19.82
CA ARG A 88 0.05 15.65 19.64
C ARG A 88 0.44 16.21 20.99
N THR A 89 1.72 16.49 21.15
CA THR A 89 2.32 17.20 22.30
C THR A 89 2.69 18.63 21.91
N PRO A 90 3.14 19.48 22.85
CA PRO A 90 3.68 20.80 22.51
C PRO A 90 4.87 20.73 21.54
N GLU A 91 5.63 19.64 21.51
CA GLU A 91 6.77 19.40 20.61
C GLU A 91 6.34 18.81 19.27
N GLY A 92 5.05 18.47 19.07
CA GLY A 92 4.53 17.85 17.84
C GLY A 92 4.04 16.41 18.06
N TYR A 93 4.17 15.58 17.04
CA TYR A 93 3.81 14.16 17.05
C TYR A 93 4.92 13.35 16.37
N VAL A 94 4.95 12.03 16.59
CA VAL A 94 5.98 11.18 15.99
C VAL A 94 5.63 10.84 14.54
N PHE A 95 4.53 10.09 14.33
CA PHE A 95 4.00 9.77 13.00
C PHE A 95 2.48 9.58 13.04
N ARG A 96 1.80 9.96 12.00
CA ARG A 96 0.45 9.48 11.71
C ARG A 96 0.54 8.01 11.33
N THR A 97 -0.36 7.18 11.87
CA THR A 97 -0.30 5.71 11.73
C THR A 97 -1.59 5.19 11.10
N ASP A 98 -1.45 4.34 10.09
CA ASP A 98 -2.55 3.67 9.42
C ASP A 98 -2.44 2.15 9.54
N LEU A 99 -3.46 1.50 10.10
CA LEU A 99 -3.54 0.05 10.29
C LEU A 99 -4.56 -0.62 9.35
N ARG A 100 -5.07 0.09 8.34
CA ARG A 100 -6.15 -0.41 7.47
C ARG A 100 -5.71 -1.46 6.46
N LEU A 101 -4.40 -1.68 6.26
CA LEU A 101 -3.89 -2.72 5.36
C LEU A 101 -3.86 -4.13 5.99
N ARG A 102 -4.28 -4.27 7.26
CA ARG A 102 -4.40 -5.59 7.90
C ARG A 102 -5.53 -6.42 7.28
N PRO A 103 -5.51 -7.77 7.43
CA PRO A 103 -6.59 -8.64 6.98
C PRO A 103 -7.96 -8.17 7.46
N ASP A 104 -8.89 -7.96 6.54
CA ASP A 104 -10.28 -7.53 6.79
C ASP A 104 -10.42 -6.50 7.95
N PRO A 105 -10.02 -5.23 7.73
CA PRO A 105 -9.99 -4.22 8.79
C PRO A 105 -11.37 -3.89 9.36
N GLY A 106 -12.44 -4.26 8.66
CA GLY A 106 -13.82 -4.08 9.13
C GLY A 106 -14.27 -5.11 10.16
N ALA A 107 -13.68 -6.31 10.15
CA ALA A 107 -14.09 -7.42 11.00
C ALA A 107 -12.99 -7.88 11.99
N THR A 108 -11.72 -7.51 11.75
CA THR A 108 -10.60 -7.99 12.56
C THR A 108 -10.07 -6.95 13.54
N GLN A 109 -9.41 -7.44 14.59
CA GLN A 109 -8.73 -6.60 15.56
C GLN A 109 -7.46 -5.96 14.97
N ILE A 110 -6.91 -4.94 15.64
CA ILE A 110 -5.72 -4.20 15.18
C ILE A 110 -4.41 -5.00 15.30
N ALA A 111 -4.40 -6.10 16.06
CA ALA A 111 -3.35 -7.09 16.11
C ALA A 111 -3.97 -8.47 15.93
N LEU A 112 -3.39 -9.31 15.09
CA LEU A 112 -3.85 -10.65 14.75
C LEU A 112 -2.78 -11.68 15.07
N SER A 113 -3.17 -12.92 15.42
CA SER A 113 -2.20 -14.00 15.50
C SER A 113 -1.66 -14.35 14.10
N VAL A 114 -0.41 -14.80 14.06
CA VAL A 114 0.25 -15.25 12.83
C VAL A 114 -0.59 -16.31 12.11
N ASP A 115 -1.10 -17.31 12.86
CA ASP A 115 -1.90 -18.40 12.29
C ASP A 115 -3.19 -17.89 11.64
N ALA A 116 -3.92 -16.98 12.32
CA ALA A 116 -5.13 -16.39 11.75
C ALA A 116 -4.85 -15.56 10.49
N ALA A 117 -3.71 -14.86 10.46
CA ALA A 117 -3.29 -14.10 9.29
C ALA A 117 -2.94 -15.01 8.11
N LEU A 118 -2.16 -16.08 8.33
CA LEU A 118 -1.80 -17.06 7.30
C LEU A 118 -3.06 -17.74 6.75
N GLN A 119 -3.95 -18.20 7.63
CA GLN A 119 -5.22 -18.79 7.21
C GLN A 119 -6.06 -17.83 6.36
N TYR A 120 -6.12 -16.54 6.72
CA TYR A 120 -6.82 -15.53 5.94
C TYR A 120 -6.22 -15.40 4.54
N TYR A 121 -4.89 -15.22 4.41
CA TYR A 121 -4.26 -15.04 3.11
C TYR A 121 -4.33 -16.28 2.22
N GLU A 122 -4.33 -17.47 2.80
CA GLU A 122 -4.50 -18.73 2.05
C GLU A 122 -5.91 -18.91 1.49
N THR A 123 -6.95 -18.45 2.23
CA THR A 123 -8.35 -18.75 1.89
C THR A 123 -9.09 -17.61 1.23
N VAL A 124 -8.89 -16.37 1.67
CA VAL A 124 -9.68 -15.18 1.29
C VAL A 124 -8.83 -14.04 0.76
N GLY A 125 -7.51 -14.10 0.93
CA GLY A 125 -6.59 -13.01 0.57
C GLY A 125 -6.75 -12.52 -0.87
N GLN A 126 -6.83 -11.20 -1.01
CA GLN A 126 -7.12 -10.52 -2.27
C GLN A 126 -5.84 -10.20 -3.07
N ASN A 127 -5.95 -10.02 -4.38
CA ASN A 127 -4.80 -9.72 -5.23
C ASN A 127 -4.18 -8.34 -4.94
N TRP A 128 -4.97 -7.35 -4.51
CA TRP A 128 -4.43 -6.05 -4.10
C TRP A 128 -3.57 -6.17 -2.83
N GLU A 129 -3.88 -7.08 -1.92
CA GLU A 129 -3.07 -7.36 -0.73
C GLU A 129 -1.72 -7.98 -1.13
N ARG A 130 -1.70 -8.89 -2.12
CA ARG A 130 -0.45 -9.39 -2.70
C ARG A 130 0.44 -8.26 -3.19
N ALA A 131 -0.13 -7.29 -3.92
CA ALA A 131 0.60 -6.11 -4.37
C ALA A 131 1.13 -5.27 -3.19
N ALA A 132 0.33 -5.09 -2.13
CA ALA A 132 0.74 -4.37 -0.93
C ALA A 132 1.94 -5.05 -0.22
N TYR A 133 1.94 -6.39 -0.16
CA TYR A 133 3.02 -7.17 0.46
C TYR A 133 4.34 -7.15 -0.30
N ILE A 134 4.40 -6.74 -1.56
CA ILE A 134 5.68 -6.50 -2.28
C ILE A 134 6.59 -5.55 -1.50
N LYS A 135 5.99 -4.57 -0.84
CA LYS A 135 6.69 -3.53 -0.07
C LYS A 135 6.76 -3.82 1.44
N ALA A 136 6.30 -4.99 1.89
CA ALA A 136 6.28 -5.34 3.29
C ALA A 136 7.68 -5.61 3.86
N ARG A 137 7.94 -5.13 5.06
CA ARG A 137 9.19 -5.34 5.79
C ARG A 137 8.93 -5.38 7.30
N ALA A 138 9.58 -6.28 8.03
CA ALA A 138 9.62 -6.24 9.48
C ALA A 138 10.37 -4.98 9.94
N VAL A 139 9.73 -4.13 10.76
CA VAL A 139 10.25 -2.80 11.14
C VAL A 139 10.40 -2.61 12.64
N ALA A 140 9.67 -3.37 13.45
CA ALA A 140 9.76 -3.33 14.90
C ALA A 140 9.23 -4.64 15.52
N GLY A 141 9.46 -4.80 16.81
CA GLY A 141 9.14 -6.01 17.54
C GLY A 141 10.13 -7.15 17.23
N ASP A 142 9.67 -8.37 17.22
CA ASP A 142 10.45 -9.55 16.86
C ASP A 142 10.71 -9.59 15.34
N ILE A 143 11.79 -8.96 14.94
CA ILE A 143 12.19 -8.86 13.51
C ILE A 143 12.36 -10.25 12.89
N ALA A 144 12.99 -11.20 13.62
CA ALA A 144 13.23 -12.55 13.12
C ALA A 144 11.90 -13.30 12.87
N ALA A 145 10.92 -13.14 13.76
CA ALA A 145 9.58 -13.68 13.58
C ALA A 145 8.86 -13.02 12.40
N GLY A 146 8.97 -11.69 12.24
CA GLY A 146 8.40 -10.97 11.10
C GLY A 146 8.98 -11.41 9.76
N GLU A 147 10.29 -11.62 9.69
CA GLU A 147 10.93 -12.17 8.49
C GLU A 147 10.52 -13.61 8.22
N ALA A 148 10.35 -14.45 9.27
CA ALA A 148 9.85 -15.80 9.14
C ALA A 148 8.42 -15.80 8.55
N PHE A 149 7.54 -14.98 9.09
CA PHE A 149 6.19 -14.79 8.56
C PHE A 149 6.18 -14.37 7.08
N LEU A 150 7.00 -13.40 6.68
CA LEU A 150 7.07 -12.96 5.28
C LEU A 150 7.62 -14.07 4.35
N ARG A 151 8.52 -14.90 4.83
CA ARG A 151 8.99 -16.09 4.06
C ARG A 151 7.88 -17.12 3.89
N GLU A 152 7.10 -17.39 4.93
CA GLU A 152 5.97 -18.30 4.88
C GLU A 152 4.85 -17.80 3.98
N LEU A 153 4.58 -16.48 4.00
CA LEU A 153 3.60 -15.83 3.13
C LEU A 153 4.06 -15.72 1.66
N SER A 154 5.34 -15.96 1.37
CA SER A 154 5.92 -15.78 0.03
C SER A 154 5.17 -16.53 -1.09
N PRO A 155 4.69 -17.80 -0.92
CA PRO A 155 3.91 -18.47 -1.96
C PRO A 155 2.60 -17.78 -2.29
N TYR A 156 1.95 -17.15 -1.33
CA TYR A 156 0.76 -16.33 -1.56
C TYR A 156 1.09 -15.09 -2.39
N ILE A 157 2.16 -14.37 -2.07
CA ILE A 157 2.56 -13.14 -2.75
C ILE A 157 3.03 -13.46 -4.18
N TRP A 158 3.93 -14.43 -4.32
CA TRP A 158 4.69 -14.73 -5.53
C TRP A 158 4.24 -16.04 -6.15
N ARG A 159 3.05 -16.04 -6.77
CA ARG A 159 2.52 -17.22 -7.47
C ARG A 159 3.39 -17.54 -8.68
N LYS A 160 3.79 -18.80 -8.80
CA LYS A 160 4.61 -19.29 -9.92
C LYS A 160 3.89 -19.23 -11.26
N TYR A 161 2.58 -19.40 -11.23
CA TYR A 161 1.70 -19.34 -12.38
C TYR A 161 0.60 -18.31 -12.09
N LEU A 162 0.49 -17.31 -12.98
CA LEU A 162 -0.67 -16.45 -13.01
C LEU A 162 -1.74 -17.17 -13.82
N ASP A 163 -2.85 -17.44 -13.19
CA ASP A 163 -4.04 -17.86 -13.89
C ASP A 163 -4.75 -16.67 -14.54
N TYR A 164 -5.71 -16.96 -15.38
CA TYR A 164 -6.50 -15.95 -16.10
C TYR A 164 -7.22 -14.99 -15.12
N ALA A 165 -7.65 -15.49 -13.96
CA ALA A 165 -8.31 -14.70 -12.93
C ALA A 165 -7.39 -13.62 -12.36
N ALA A 166 -6.10 -13.93 -12.12
CA ALA A 166 -5.14 -12.96 -11.61
C ALA A 166 -4.88 -11.81 -12.59
N ILE A 167 -4.89 -12.07 -13.90
CA ILE A 167 -4.78 -11.02 -14.93
C ILE A 167 -6.05 -10.16 -14.96
N ALA A 168 -7.23 -10.78 -14.89
CA ALA A 168 -8.50 -10.07 -14.81
C ALA A 168 -8.60 -9.17 -13.57
N ASP A 169 -8.06 -9.63 -12.43
CA ASP A 169 -8.02 -8.86 -11.19
C ASP A 169 -7.06 -7.68 -11.25
N ILE A 170 -5.92 -7.80 -11.93
CA ILE A 170 -5.02 -6.67 -12.22
C ILE A 170 -5.75 -5.61 -13.05
N HIS A 171 -6.53 -6.02 -14.04
CA HIS A 171 -7.38 -5.11 -14.81
C HIS A 171 -8.52 -4.50 -13.97
N ALA A 172 -9.08 -5.25 -13.01
CA ALA A 172 -10.07 -4.74 -12.07
C ALA A 172 -9.47 -3.68 -11.14
N MET A 173 -8.29 -3.94 -10.58
CA MET A 173 -7.54 -2.94 -9.79
C MET A 173 -7.26 -1.66 -10.58
N LYS A 174 -6.88 -1.78 -11.87
CA LYS A 174 -6.73 -0.61 -12.77
C LYS A 174 -8.04 0.19 -12.86
N ARG A 175 -9.17 -0.49 -13.12
CA ARG A 175 -10.47 0.19 -13.20
C ARG A 175 -10.82 0.92 -11.91
N GLN A 176 -10.56 0.33 -10.75
CA GLN A 176 -10.79 0.96 -9.45
C GLN A 176 -9.93 2.21 -9.24
N ILE A 177 -8.65 2.16 -9.60
CA ILE A 177 -7.74 3.32 -9.53
C ILE A 177 -8.25 4.47 -10.39
N HIS A 178 -8.78 4.16 -11.59
CA HIS A 178 -9.32 5.18 -12.51
C HIS A 178 -10.74 5.64 -12.19
N ALA A 179 -11.57 4.82 -11.55
CA ALA A 179 -12.94 5.18 -11.16
C ALA A 179 -12.98 6.21 -10.01
N HIS A 180 -11.90 6.33 -9.23
CA HIS A 180 -11.79 7.35 -8.19
C HIS A 180 -11.59 8.74 -8.82
N LYS A 181 -12.72 9.38 -9.10
CA LYS A 181 -12.93 10.83 -9.36
C LYS A 181 -12.14 11.49 -10.48
N GLY A 182 -12.83 11.75 -11.59
CA GLY A 182 -12.73 13.02 -12.34
C GLY A 182 -11.43 13.35 -13.07
N HIS A 183 -10.44 12.47 -13.13
CA HIS A 183 -9.14 12.75 -13.74
C HIS A 183 -9.07 12.26 -15.20
N ALA A 184 -10.10 12.57 -16.00
CA ALA A 184 -10.12 12.17 -17.42
C ALA A 184 -9.01 12.84 -18.26
N ARG A 185 -8.41 13.92 -17.78
CA ARG A 185 -7.40 14.72 -18.51
C ARG A 185 -6.32 15.22 -17.55
N ILE A 186 -5.07 15.27 -18.03
CA ILE A 186 -3.96 15.91 -17.33
C ILE A 186 -4.20 17.43 -17.33
N ALA A 187 -4.57 17.95 -16.17
CA ALA A 187 -4.68 19.39 -15.91
C ALA A 187 -3.63 19.73 -14.83
N ILE A 188 -2.80 20.77 -15.05
CA ILE A 188 -1.73 21.10 -14.09
C ILE A 188 -2.33 21.72 -12.83
N GLU A 189 -3.25 22.66 -12.97
CA GLU A 189 -3.94 23.30 -11.85
C GLU A 189 -4.78 22.26 -11.09
N GLY A 190 -4.51 22.09 -9.80
CA GLY A 190 -5.19 21.13 -8.95
C GLY A 190 -4.87 19.65 -9.25
N HIS A 191 -3.93 19.37 -10.16
CA HIS A 191 -3.59 17.99 -10.50
C HIS A 191 -3.06 17.23 -9.29
N ASN A 192 -3.62 16.05 -9.03
CA ASN A 192 -3.14 15.18 -7.97
C ASN A 192 -1.94 14.35 -8.49
N LEU A 193 -0.74 14.67 -8.01
CA LEU A 193 0.51 14.01 -8.43
C LEU A 193 0.58 12.53 -8.04
N LYS A 194 -0.18 12.12 -7.01
CA LYS A 194 -0.21 10.72 -6.55
C LYS A 194 -1.24 9.90 -7.32
N LEU A 195 -2.48 10.34 -7.36
CA LEU A 195 -3.63 9.57 -7.87
C LEU A 195 -4.11 10.03 -9.26
N GLY A 196 -3.67 11.20 -9.73
CA GLY A 196 -4.02 11.72 -11.04
C GLY A 196 -3.33 10.94 -12.17
N ARG A 197 -3.82 11.13 -13.39
CA ARG A 197 -3.27 10.51 -14.60
C ARG A 197 -1.78 10.83 -14.77
N GLY A 198 -0.97 9.83 -15.08
CA GLY A 198 0.47 9.97 -15.20
C GLY A 198 1.18 10.13 -13.84
N GLY A 199 0.46 9.99 -12.72
CA GLY A 199 0.98 10.23 -11.38
C GLY A 199 1.81 9.09 -10.80
N ILE A 200 2.31 9.31 -9.60
CA ILE A 200 3.21 8.41 -8.87
C ILE A 200 2.60 7.01 -8.74
N ARG A 201 1.29 6.92 -8.48
CA ARG A 201 0.59 5.65 -8.30
C ARG A 201 0.60 4.79 -9.59
N GLU A 202 0.56 5.41 -10.76
CA GLU A 202 0.63 4.69 -12.03
C GLU A 202 2.03 4.09 -12.25
N ILE A 203 3.10 4.77 -11.84
CA ILE A 203 4.46 4.22 -11.90
C ILE A 203 4.59 3.04 -10.92
N GLU A 204 4.18 3.22 -9.68
CA GLU A 204 4.22 2.16 -8.67
C GLU A 204 3.41 0.93 -9.12
N PHE A 205 2.21 1.14 -9.66
CA PHE A 205 1.36 0.07 -10.13
C PHE A 205 1.93 -0.63 -11.39
N PHE A 206 2.52 0.13 -12.31
CA PHE A 206 3.23 -0.42 -13.46
C PHE A 206 4.31 -1.41 -13.02
N VAL A 207 5.14 -1.00 -12.07
CA VAL A 207 6.23 -1.81 -11.53
C VAL A 207 5.69 -3.04 -10.79
N GLN A 208 4.77 -2.84 -9.86
CA GLN A 208 4.21 -3.93 -9.03
C GLN A 208 3.47 -4.97 -9.88
N THR A 209 2.78 -4.55 -10.92
CA THR A 209 2.12 -5.47 -11.87
C THR A 209 3.14 -6.39 -12.54
N GLN A 210 4.23 -5.83 -13.07
CA GLN A 210 5.30 -6.61 -13.68
C GLN A 210 5.97 -7.56 -12.68
N GLN A 211 6.20 -7.08 -11.45
CA GLN A 211 6.75 -7.91 -10.37
C GLN A 211 5.81 -9.08 -10.02
N LEU A 212 4.50 -8.87 -9.93
CA LEU A 212 3.54 -9.95 -9.65
C LEU A 212 3.52 -10.98 -10.80
N ILE A 213 3.67 -10.54 -12.05
CA ILE A 213 3.69 -11.41 -13.23
C ILE A 213 4.96 -12.27 -13.25
N ALA A 214 6.12 -11.67 -13.00
CA ALA A 214 7.41 -12.30 -13.21
C ALA A 214 8.05 -12.87 -11.94
N GLY A 215 7.80 -12.25 -10.78
CA GLY A 215 8.49 -12.53 -9.52
C GLY A 215 8.27 -13.94 -8.96
N GLY A 216 7.21 -14.64 -9.38
CA GLY A 216 7.01 -16.04 -9.02
C GLY A 216 8.08 -16.97 -9.60
N ARG A 217 8.65 -16.61 -10.77
CA ARG A 217 9.70 -17.37 -11.48
C ARG A 217 11.08 -16.75 -11.32
N GLN A 218 11.17 -15.45 -11.11
CA GLN A 218 12.40 -14.66 -11.05
C GLN A 218 12.46 -13.94 -9.69
N SER A 219 13.10 -14.60 -8.72
CA SER A 219 13.14 -14.13 -7.32
C SER A 219 13.92 -12.83 -7.14
N ASP A 220 14.81 -12.49 -8.05
CA ASP A 220 15.56 -11.24 -8.05
C ASP A 220 14.68 -10.00 -8.35
N LEU A 221 13.47 -10.19 -8.91
CA LEU A 221 12.48 -9.13 -9.08
C LEU A 221 11.70 -8.81 -7.79
N ARG A 222 11.87 -9.59 -6.73
CA ARG A 222 11.16 -9.44 -5.45
C ARG A 222 11.82 -8.38 -4.57
N VAL A 223 11.83 -7.14 -5.04
CA VAL A 223 12.40 -5.99 -4.31
C VAL A 223 11.34 -4.96 -4.00
N PRO A 224 11.40 -4.33 -2.82
CA PRO A 224 10.37 -3.39 -2.39
C PRO A 224 10.53 -2.00 -3.03
N GLU A 225 11.73 -1.58 -3.38
CA GLU A 225 12.04 -0.24 -3.89
C GLU A 225 11.67 -0.12 -5.37
N THR A 226 10.94 0.93 -5.70
CA THR A 226 10.40 1.15 -7.06
C THR A 226 11.50 1.31 -8.12
N LEU A 227 12.55 2.09 -7.84
CA LEU A 227 13.65 2.30 -8.79
C LEU A 227 14.48 1.04 -8.99
N THR A 228 14.83 0.34 -7.92
CA THR A 228 15.53 -0.96 -7.99
C THR A 228 14.73 -1.99 -8.80
N ALA A 229 13.40 -1.98 -8.65
CA ALA A 229 12.54 -2.87 -9.42
C ALA A 229 12.54 -2.51 -10.91
N LEU A 230 12.52 -1.23 -11.29
CA LEU A 230 12.64 -0.80 -12.68
C LEU A 230 13.94 -1.28 -13.31
N ASP A 231 15.08 -1.09 -12.63
CA ASP A 231 16.40 -1.54 -13.11
C ASP A 231 16.43 -3.06 -13.34
N ARG A 232 15.84 -3.83 -12.42
CA ARG A 232 15.81 -5.31 -12.55
C ARG A 232 14.85 -5.78 -13.62
N LEU A 233 13.70 -5.13 -13.79
CA LEU A 233 12.75 -5.42 -14.87
C LEU A 233 13.39 -5.18 -16.24
N GLU A 234 14.15 -4.08 -16.41
CA GLU A 234 14.92 -3.81 -17.63
C GLU A 234 15.99 -4.88 -17.86
N ALA A 235 16.82 -5.16 -16.86
CA ALA A 235 17.90 -6.15 -16.93
C ALA A 235 17.39 -7.56 -17.31
N ARG A 236 16.13 -7.87 -17.00
CA ARG A 236 15.46 -9.12 -17.35
C ARG A 236 14.65 -9.06 -18.65
N GLY A 237 14.63 -7.93 -19.34
CA GLY A 237 13.92 -7.73 -20.60
C GLY A 237 12.40 -7.67 -20.49
N TRP A 238 11.86 -7.40 -19.28
CA TRP A 238 10.41 -7.23 -19.06
C TRP A 238 9.91 -5.88 -19.54
N ILE A 239 10.76 -4.87 -19.48
CA ILE A 239 10.49 -3.52 -20.00
C ILE A 239 11.66 -3.07 -20.89
N SER A 240 11.37 -2.19 -21.84
CA SER A 240 12.40 -1.66 -22.73
C SER A 240 13.31 -0.66 -22.00
N PRO A 241 14.60 -0.52 -22.40
CA PRO A 241 15.49 0.48 -21.81
C PRO A 241 14.94 1.92 -21.81
N PRO A 242 14.29 2.40 -22.90
CA PRO A 242 13.65 3.72 -22.87
C PRO A 242 12.55 3.82 -21.81
N THR A 243 11.69 2.80 -21.69
CA THR A 243 10.63 2.78 -20.68
C THR A 243 11.19 2.84 -19.27
N ALA A 244 12.22 2.04 -18.99
CA ALA A 244 12.89 2.04 -17.68
C ALA A 244 13.47 3.41 -17.34
N ALA A 245 14.23 4.00 -18.26
CA ALA A 245 14.87 5.30 -18.08
C ALA A 245 13.84 6.43 -17.85
N GLU A 246 12.80 6.49 -18.67
CA GLU A 246 11.77 7.52 -18.58
C GLU A 246 10.93 7.41 -17.29
N MET A 247 10.58 6.19 -16.87
CA MET A 247 9.90 5.95 -15.60
C MET A 247 10.80 6.25 -14.40
N ALA A 248 12.09 5.89 -14.47
CA ALA A 248 13.08 6.16 -13.43
C ALA A 248 13.39 7.66 -13.29
N GLU A 249 13.30 8.45 -14.36
CA GLU A 249 13.41 9.90 -14.30
C GLU A 249 12.13 10.55 -13.75
N ALA A 250 10.96 10.07 -14.16
CA ALA A 250 9.67 10.63 -13.76
C ALA A 250 9.38 10.41 -12.27
N TYR A 251 9.71 9.23 -11.73
CA TYR A 251 9.38 8.86 -10.36
C TYR A 251 9.99 9.81 -9.31
N PRO A 252 11.32 10.00 -9.22
CA PRO A 252 11.92 10.92 -8.25
C PRO A 252 11.54 12.38 -8.52
N PHE A 253 11.32 12.77 -9.78
CA PHE A 253 10.84 14.10 -10.11
C PHE A 253 9.46 14.37 -9.48
N LEU A 254 8.47 13.53 -9.76
CA LEU A 254 7.12 13.70 -9.21
C LEU A 254 7.13 13.61 -7.67
N ARG A 255 7.92 12.69 -7.11
CA ARG A 255 8.11 12.55 -5.66
C ARG A 255 8.72 13.81 -5.05
N SER A 256 9.69 14.43 -5.71
CA SER A 256 10.34 15.66 -5.20
C SER A 256 9.38 16.85 -5.16
N ILE A 257 8.46 16.96 -6.13
CA ILE A 257 7.42 17.98 -6.10
C ILE A 257 6.38 17.67 -5.01
N GLU A 258 5.93 16.40 -4.89
CA GLU A 258 5.03 15.98 -3.84
C GLU A 258 5.59 16.29 -2.43
N HIS A 259 6.88 16.02 -2.18
CA HIS A 259 7.52 16.34 -0.91
C HIS A 259 7.51 17.83 -0.61
N ARG A 260 7.79 18.69 -1.62
CA ARG A 260 7.77 20.15 -1.44
C ARG A 260 6.36 20.68 -1.15
N LEU A 261 5.33 20.09 -1.76
CA LEU A 261 3.95 20.41 -1.45
C LEU A 261 3.63 20.10 0.02
N GLN A 262 4.09 18.96 0.52
CA GLN A 262 3.87 18.53 1.90
C GLN A 262 4.67 19.35 2.91
N MET A 263 5.89 19.78 2.56
CA MET A 263 6.78 20.54 3.44
C MET A 263 6.27 21.97 3.71
N LEU A 264 5.47 22.55 2.82
CA LEU A 264 5.03 23.94 2.97
C LEU A 264 4.13 24.15 4.20
N ASP A 265 3.19 23.25 4.42
CA ASP A 265 2.17 23.40 5.46
C ASP A 265 2.12 22.17 6.41
N ASP A 266 3.11 21.24 6.34
CA ASP A 266 3.11 19.92 7.01
C ASP A 266 1.78 19.18 6.82
N GLU A 267 1.25 19.22 5.61
CA GLU A 267 0.00 18.57 5.26
C GLU A 267 0.22 17.36 4.34
N GLN A 268 -0.59 16.32 4.52
CA GLN A 268 -0.63 15.18 3.61
C GLN A 268 -1.37 15.54 2.31
N THR A 269 -0.82 16.50 1.56
CA THR A 269 -1.36 16.93 0.28
C THR A 269 -0.58 16.32 -0.89
N HIS A 270 -1.29 16.06 -1.98
CA HIS A 270 -0.72 15.50 -3.21
C HIS A 270 -1.12 16.33 -4.44
N SER A 271 -1.89 17.40 -4.25
CA SER A 271 -2.44 18.19 -5.34
C SER A 271 -1.63 19.46 -5.56
N LEU A 272 -1.32 19.74 -6.82
CA LEU A 272 -0.73 21.00 -7.22
C LEU A 272 -1.67 22.15 -6.88
N PRO A 273 -1.16 23.29 -6.42
CA PRO A 273 -2.00 24.44 -6.11
C PRO A 273 -2.75 24.96 -7.34
N SER A 274 -4.03 25.30 -7.18
CA SER A 274 -4.81 26.00 -8.21
C SER A 274 -4.59 27.51 -8.18
N ARG A 275 -4.04 28.07 -7.08
CA ARG A 275 -3.75 29.49 -6.96
C ARG A 275 -2.39 29.79 -7.61
N PRO A 276 -2.33 30.73 -8.57
CA PRO A 276 -1.10 31.06 -9.30
C PRO A 276 0.07 31.42 -8.37
N GLU A 277 -0.18 32.18 -7.29
CA GLU A 277 0.85 32.62 -6.36
C GLU A 277 1.49 31.43 -5.60
N LYS A 278 0.65 30.49 -5.13
CA LYS A 278 1.15 29.27 -4.48
C LYS A 278 1.87 28.34 -5.47
N PHE A 279 1.40 28.27 -6.69
CA PHE A 279 2.06 27.49 -7.73
C PHE A 279 3.45 28.07 -8.09
N GLU A 280 3.54 29.40 -8.21
CA GLU A 280 4.80 30.10 -8.41
C GLU A 280 5.80 29.88 -7.25
N GLN A 281 5.30 29.86 -6.01
CA GLN A 281 6.11 29.53 -4.83
C GLN A 281 6.68 28.10 -4.92
N ILE A 282 5.86 27.12 -5.31
CA ILE A 282 6.33 25.73 -5.51
C ILE A 282 7.36 25.67 -6.64
N ALA A 283 7.16 26.41 -7.75
CA ALA A 283 8.09 26.44 -8.86
C ALA A 283 9.49 26.92 -8.40
N ARG A 284 9.56 28.03 -7.70
CA ARG A 284 10.81 28.56 -7.13
C ARG A 284 11.44 27.63 -6.11
N PHE A 285 10.62 27.05 -5.21
CA PHE A 285 11.08 26.07 -4.23
C PHE A 285 11.61 24.79 -4.89
N SER A 286 11.15 24.48 -6.10
CA SER A 286 11.61 23.35 -6.90
C SER A 286 12.80 23.71 -7.84
N GLY A 287 13.33 24.92 -7.76
CA GLY A 287 14.47 25.38 -8.55
C GLY A 287 14.11 25.82 -9.98
N TYR A 288 12.83 26.08 -10.26
CA TYR A 288 12.36 26.59 -11.56
C TYR A 288 12.29 28.12 -11.55
N GLU A 289 12.55 28.72 -12.70
CA GLU A 289 12.51 30.15 -12.89
C GLU A 289 11.10 30.73 -12.63
N ASN A 290 10.06 30.00 -13.07
CA ASN A 290 8.66 30.41 -12.93
C ASN A 290 7.70 29.23 -13.00
N GLY A 291 6.43 29.48 -12.70
CA GLY A 291 5.37 28.48 -12.73
C GLY A 291 5.16 27.84 -14.10
N ALA A 292 5.33 28.59 -15.19
CA ALA A 292 5.16 28.04 -16.54
C ALA A 292 6.23 26.99 -16.87
N ALA A 293 7.48 27.20 -16.45
CA ALA A 293 8.57 26.25 -16.62
C ALA A 293 8.31 24.96 -15.82
N LEU A 294 7.89 25.07 -14.56
CA LEU A 294 7.48 23.91 -13.75
C LEU A 294 6.29 23.17 -14.38
N ALA A 295 5.23 23.91 -14.78
CA ALA A 295 4.05 23.34 -15.40
C ALA A 295 4.37 22.50 -16.64
N LYS A 296 5.26 23.01 -17.50
CA LYS A 296 5.75 22.29 -18.69
C LYS A 296 6.48 21.01 -18.30
N ALA A 297 7.41 21.08 -17.33
CA ALA A 297 8.17 19.93 -16.86
C ALA A 297 7.29 18.86 -16.24
N VAL A 298 6.33 19.23 -15.39
CA VAL A 298 5.36 18.32 -14.77
C VAL A 298 4.49 17.66 -15.84
N ARG A 299 3.90 18.44 -16.76
CA ARG A 299 3.06 17.91 -17.84
C ARG A 299 3.79 16.86 -18.66
N GLN A 300 5.01 17.13 -19.07
CA GLN A 300 5.83 16.21 -19.86
C GLN A 300 6.01 14.87 -19.14
N ARG A 301 6.34 14.87 -17.83
CA ARG A 301 6.52 13.63 -17.06
C ARG A 301 5.20 12.87 -16.89
N LEU A 302 4.09 13.57 -16.60
CA LEU A 302 2.78 12.95 -16.48
C LEU A 302 2.34 12.28 -17.80
N GLU A 303 2.55 12.94 -18.94
CA GLU A 303 2.23 12.40 -20.27
C GLU A 303 3.08 11.19 -20.62
N THR A 304 4.39 11.23 -20.32
CA THR A 304 5.30 10.08 -20.49
C THR A 304 4.85 8.88 -19.67
N VAL A 305 4.60 9.08 -18.37
CA VAL A 305 4.12 8.00 -17.48
C VAL A 305 2.81 7.42 -17.97
N GLN A 306 1.85 8.29 -18.35
CA GLN A 306 0.57 7.84 -18.88
C GLN A 306 0.72 6.98 -20.14
N THR A 307 1.64 7.34 -21.04
CA THR A 307 1.89 6.59 -22.28
C THR A 307 2.37 5.17 -21.97
N HIS A 308 3.39 5.03 -21.12
CA HIS A 308 3.89 3.70 -20.74
C HIS A 308 2.89 2.90 -19.92
N TYR A 309 2.15 3.56 -19.03
CA TYR A 309 1.11 2.91 -18.26
C TYR A 309 -0.05 2.41 -19.12
N ALA A 310 -0.46 3.17 -20.13
CA ALA A 310 -1.49 2.76 -21.08
C ALA A 310 -1.03 1.55 -21.92
N ALA A 311 0.18 1.60 -22.47
CA ALA A 311 0.77 0.54 -23.27
C ALA A 311 0.83 -0.81 -22.53
N LEU A 312 1.12 -0.82 -21.22
CA LEU A 312 1.11 -2.05 -20.41
C LEU A 312 -0.20 -2.85 -20.54
N PHE A 313 -1.31 -2.18 -20.83
CA PHE A 313 -2.64 -2.79 -20.90
C PHE A 313 -3.20 -2.93 -22.31
N GLU A 314 -2.56 -2.29 -23.30
CA GLU A 314 -2.94 -2.40 -24.70
C GLU A 314 -2.34 -3.65 -25.37
N ASP A 315 -1.15 -4.06 -24.93
CA ASP A 315 -0.44 -5.26 -25.44
C ASP A 315 -1.02 -6.58 -24.90
N VAL A 316 -1.98 -6.55 -23.99
CA VAL A 316 -2.74 -7.75 -23.65
C VAL A 316 -3.72 -8.00 -24.80
N PRO A 317 -3.55 -9.08 -25.59
CA PRO A 317 -4.48 -9.39 -26.68
C PRO A 317 -5.90 -9.28 -26.16
N ALA A 318 -6.82 -8.85 -27.02
CA ALA A 318 -8.24 -8.59 -26.68
C ALA A 318 -8.97 -9.84 -26.14
N LEU A 319 -8.43 -10.44 -25.09
CA LEU A 319 -9.05 -11.40 -24.19
C LEU A 319 -10.18 -10.76 -23.37
N SER A 320 -10.22 -9.40 -23.36
CA SER A 320 -11.33 -8.60 -22.82
C SER A 320 -12.59 -8.63 -23.68
N ARG A 321 -12.58 -9.30 -24.85
CA ARG A 321 -13.80 -9.50 -25.66
C ARG A 321 -14.61 -10.72 -25.29
N SER A 322 -14.15 -11.50 -24.32
CA SER A 322 -15.00 -12.46 -23.62
C SER A 322 -14.70 -12.43 -22.13
N ALA A 323 -15.02 -11.30 -21.47
CA ALA A 323 -15.50 -11.41 -20.10
C ALA A 323 -16.67 -12.38 -20.21
N ALA A 324 -16.50 -13.61 -19.70
CA ALA A 324 -17.63 -14.52 -19.59
C ALA A 324 -18.77 -13.74 -18.92
N PRO A 325 -20.01 -13.86 -19.40
CA PRO A 325 -21.14 -13.26 -18.72
C PRO A 325 -21.11 -13.73 -17.27
N GLY A 326 -20.89 -12.80 -16.32
CA GLY A 326 -20.83 -13.16 -14.91
C GLY A 326 -19.69 -12.56 -14.08
N SER A 327 -18.82 -11.73 -14.62
CA SER A 327 -17.84 -11.01 -13.79
C SER A 327 -18.55 -9.95 -12.95
N LEU A 328 -18.63 -10.17 -11.62
CA LEU A 328 -19.28 -9.27 -10.68
C LEU A 328 -18.23 -8.38 -9.99
N VAL A 329 -18.43 -7.07 -10.04
CA VAL A 329 -17.58 -6.06 -9.36
C VAL A 329 -18.40 -5.42 -8.24
N PHE A 330 -18.02 -5.65 -6.99
CA PHE A 330 -18.76 -5.18 -5.80
C PHE A 330 -18.09 -4.00 -5.10
N THR A 331 -17.05 -3.41 -5.66
CA THR A 331 -16.24 -2.37 -5.03
C THR A 331 -16.40 -1.03 -5.75
N GLY A 332 -16.75 0.02 -5.03
CA GLY A 332 -16.87 1.41 -5.51
C GLY A 332 -18.05 2.17 -4.91
N ASP A 333 -17.95 3.51 -4.94
CA ASP A 333 -19.02 4.41 -4.48
C ASP A 333 -20.23 4.45 -5.45
N SER A 334 -20.12 3.84 -6.64
CA SER A 334 -21.18 3.72 -7.63
C SER A 334 -21.28 2.30 -8.18
N ASP A 335 -22.50 1.86 -8.44
CA ASP A 335 -22.77 0.56 -9.02
C ASP A 335 -22.15 0.42 -10.41
N ASP A 336 -21.33 -0.63 -10.62
CA ASP A 336 -20.78 -0.95 -11.93
C ASP A 336 -21.92 -1.40 -12.89
N PRO A 337 -22.11 -0.75 -14.05
CA PRO A 337 -23.24 -1.03 -14.94
C PRO A 337 -23.30 -2.48 -15.46
N GLU A 338 -22.12 -3.11 -15.68
CA GLU A 338 -22.07 -4.51 -16.13
C GLU A 338 -22.43 -5.48 -15.00
N THR A 339 -22.02 -5.19 -13.78
CA THR A 339 -22.41 -5.96 -12.59
C THR A 339 -23.91 -5.86 -12.34
N VAL A 340 -24.51 -4.66 -12.46
CA VAL A 340 -25.96 -4.46 -12.36
C VAL A 340 -26.70 -5.31 -13.39
N LYS A 341 -26.24 -5.29 -14.64
CA LYS A 341 -26.82 -6.06 -15.72
C LYS A 341 -26.71 -7.57 -15.48
N THR A 342 -25.54 -8.04 -15.08
CA THR A 342 -25.28 -9.46 -14.79
C THR A 342 -26.16 -9.96 -13.63
N LEU A 343 -26.27 -9.19 -12.55
CA LEU A 343 -27.15 -9.53 -11.43
C LEU A 343 -28.62 -9.56 -11.83
N ALA A 344 -29.05 -8.63 -12.69
CA ALA A 344 -30.42 -8.65 -13.24
C ALA A 344 -30.67 -9.91 -14.11
N GLU A 345 -29.71 -10.30 -14.96
CA GLU A 345 -29.75 -11.52 -15.77
C GLU A 345 -29.76 -12.80 -14.89
N MET A 346 -29.09 -12.75 -13.73
CA MET A 346 -29.13 -13.82 -12.72
C MET A 346 -30.45 -13.89 -11.94
N GLY A 347 -31.39 -12.97 -12.17
CA GLY A 347 -32.72 -12.96 -11.56
C GLY A 347 -32.86 -12.15 -10.26
N PHE A 348 -31.85 -11.34 -9.90
CA PHE A 348 -31.99 -10.45 -8.75
C PHE A 348 -32.89 -9.25 -9.09
N SER A 349 -33.96 -9.06 -8.33
CA SER A 349 -34.93 -7.97 -8.52
C SER A 349 -34.40 -6.58 -8.16
N SER A 350 -33.32 -6.52 -7.38
CA SER A 350 -32.71 -5.26 -6.92
C SER A 350 -31.17 -5.36 -6.92
N PRO A 351 -30.52 -5.37 -8.09
CA PRO A 351 -29.06 -5.53 -8.22
C PRO A 351 -28.27 -4.52 -7.39
N SER A 352 -28.64 -3.25 -7.39
CA SER A 352 -27.99 -2.19 -6.61
C SER A 352 -28.04 -2.44 -5.09
N SER A 353 -29.11 -3.05 -4.60
CA SER A 353 -29.19 -3.45 -3.18
C SER A 353 -28.25 -4.60 -2.85
N VAL A 354 -28.03 -5.52 -3.79
CA VAL A 354 -27.07 -6.62 -3.65
C VAL A 354 -25.66 -6.08 -3.62
N ILE A 355 -25.31 -5.20 -4.57
CA ILE A 355 -24.01 -4.52 -4.62
C ILE A 355 -23.75 -3.75 -3.33
N GLY A 356 -24.73 -2.97 -2.86
CA GLY A 356 -24.61 -2.21 -1.62
C GLY A 356 -24.45 -3.05 -0.36
N LYS A 357 -25.02 -4.27 -0.32
CA LYS A 357 -24.85 -5.19 0.82
C LYS A 357 -23.51 -5.93 0.80
N ILE A 358 -23.05 -6.33 -0.37
CA ILE A 358 -21.76 -7.03 -0.54
C ILE A 358 -20.60 -6.04 -0.52
N GLY A 359 -20.70 -4.91 -1.23
CA GLY A 359 -19.64 -3.90 -1.32
C GLY A 359 -19.42 -3.10 -0.03
N ARG A 360 -20.48 -2.83 0.75
CA ARG A 360 -20.35 -2.12 2.04
C ARG A 360 -19.81 -3.01 3.17
N ALA A 361 -19.77 -4.31 2.99
CA ALA A 361 -19.11 -5.21 3.93
C ALA A 361 -17.57 -5.18 3.77
N HIS A 362 -17.05 -4.50 2.73
CA HIS A 362 -15.63 -4.45 2.40
C HIS A 362 -15.05 -3.02 2.30
N VAL A 363 -15.76 -2.00 2.82
CA VAL A 363 -15.25 -0.62 2.88
C VAL A 363 -15.13 -0.14 4.33
#